data_cb7793ddea6b77e4afdf9b9efc0c5cf1
#
_entry.id   cb7793ddea6b77e4afdf9b9efc0c5cf1
#
_cell.length_a   1.000
_cell.length_b   1.000
_cell.length_c   1.000
_cell.angle_alpha   90.00
_cell.angle_beta   90.00
_cell.angle_gamma   90.00
#
_symmetry.space_group_name_H-M   'P 1'
#
loop_
_entity.id
_entity.type
_entity.pdbx_description
1 polymer ?
#
loop_
_entity_poly.entity_id
_entity_poly.type
_entity_poly.pdbx_seq_one_letter_code
_entity_poly.pdbx_strand_id
1 'polypeptide(L)'
;MKLSPIPFALALLALAPLAGHAQPAGQEGRLAQLYAPRPPAGSAFVRVLNPGSAALKVAVGNGAEQSIGPATRATRYAIVEGGKPFTLRVAGTPRSQPKVVAGSFSTLVLDPAAPSKPLLALADGGGTSDALKAEIRFYNLASGCPQGRLAMANKGAVVFPAVAAGSSSARGINPVKARLVAGCGGKESAPVALPALQPGDHYSLFLTGSATAPILQGQLSGTDAVGR
;
A
#
# COMPACT_ATOMS: atom_id res chain seq x y z
N MET A 1 65.80 58.68 6.60
CA MET A 1 64.51 58.29 7.21
C MET A 1 63.79 57.40 6.23
N LYS A 2 63.78 56.11 6.49
CA LYS A 2 63.06 55.10 5.65
C LYS A 2 61.83 54.60 6.42
N LEU A 3 60.66 54.92 5.91
CA LEU A 3 59.40 54.38 6.44
C LEU A 3 59.12 53.03 5.76
N SER A 4 58.98 51.96 6.60
CA SER A 4 58.51 50.64 6.15
C SER A 4 56.99 50.55 6.18
N PRO A 5 56.31 49.93 5.16
CA PRO A 5 54.90 49.73 5.21
C PRO A 5 54.58 48.47 5.99
N ILE A 6 53.51 48.54 6.82
CA ILE A 6 52.91 47.44 7.58
C ILE A 6 51.94 46.72 6.67
N PRO A 7 51.96 45.39 6.52
CA PRO A 7 50.94 44.67 5.79
C PRO A 7 49.70 44.44 6.66
N PHE A 8 48.54 44.89 6.17
CA PHE A 8 47.21 44.58 6.71
C PHE A 8 46.83 43.16 6.32
N ALA A 9 46.80 42.27 7.31
CA ALA A 9 46.27 40.91 7.10
C ALA A 9 44.75 40.92 7.19
N LEU A 10 44.07 40.67 6.06
CA LEU A 10 42.62 40.47 5.98
C LEU A 10 42.28 39.05 6.45
N ALA A 11 41.66 38.91 7.63
CA ALA A 11 41.16 37.64 8.10
C ALA A 11 39.81 37.37 7.43
N LEU A 12 39.76 36.41 6.49
CA LEU A 12 38.51 35.86 5.95
C LEU A 12 37.88 34.94 6.99
N LEU A 13 36.77 35.35 7.60
CA LEU A 13 35.90 34.46 8.36
C LEU A 13 35.12 33.56 7.34
N ALA A 14 35.48 32.29 7.30
CA ALA A 14 34.72 31.29 6.59
C ALA A 14 33.43 30.96 7.39
N LEU A 15 32.27 31.41 6.90
CA LEU A 15 30.99 30.92 7.38
C LEU A 15 30.81 29.47 6.87
N ALA A 16 30.93 28.50 7.77
CA ALA A 16 30.52 27.12 7.47
C ALA A 16 28.99 27.03 7.44
N PRO A 17 28.39 26.47 6.40
CA PRO A 17 26.94 26.22 6.39
C PRO A 17 26.60 25.15 7.43
N LEU A 18 25.71 25.48 8.37
CA LEU A 18 25.07 24.50 9.25
C LEU A 18 24.29 23.53 8.38
N ALA A 19 24.82 22.32 8.19
CA ALA A 19 24.10 21.23 7.59
C ALA A 19 22.92 20.89 8.49
N GLY A 20 21.74 21.39 8.16
CA GLY A 20 20.49 21.02 8.80
C GLY A 20 20.29 19.50 8.64
N HIS A 21 20.26 18.78 9.76
CA HIS A 21 19.93 17.38 9.78
C HIS A 21 18.45 17.26 9.36
N ALA A 22 18.19 16.86 8.12
CA ALA A 22 16.86 16.48 7.67
C ALA A 22 16.43 15.25 8.50
N GLN A 23 15.54 15.44 9.46
CA GLN A 23 14.91 14.34 10.18
C GLN A 23 14.17 13.46 9.18
N PRO A 24 14.28 12.13 9.26
CA PRO A 24 13.56 11.25 8.35
C PRO A 24 12.05 11.43 8.53
N ALA A 25 11.36 11.83 7.48
CA ALA A 25 9.92 12.12 7.43
C ALA A 25 9.01 10.98 7.94
N GLY A 26 9.56 9.79 8.20
CA GLY A 26 8.85 8.64 8.74
C GLY A 26 8.50 8.72 10.24
N GLN A 27 9.23 9.49 11.05
CA GLN A 27 8.97 9.57 12.49
C GLN A 27 7.86 10.56 12.85
N GLU A 28 7.78 11.68 12.16
CA GLU A 28 6.70 12.67 12.37
C GLU A 28 5.32 12.10 12.00
N GLY A 29 5.24 11.30 10.93
CA GLY A 29 4.01 10.63 10.53
C GLY A 29 3.47 9.64 11.57
N ARG A 30 4.34 9.00 12.35
CA ARG A 30 3.95 8.05 13.41
C ARG A 30 3.42 8.73 14.66
N LEU A 31 4.06 9.82 15.09
CA LEU A 31 3.55 10.62 16.21
C LEU A 31 2.18 11.22 15.87
N ALA A 32 2.00 11.73 14.65
CA ALA A 32 0.72 12.23 14.19
C ALA A 32 -0.38 11.14 14.17
N GLN A 33 -0.05 9.88 13.91
CA GLN A 33 -0.99 8.75 13.97
C GLN A 33 -1.43 8.42 15.40
N LEU A 34 -0.57 8.57 16.41
CA LEU A 34 -0.92 8.34 17.82
C LEU A 34 -1.94 9.36 18.34
N TYR A 35 -1.93 10.58 17.79
CA TYR A 35 -2.84 11.66 18.15
C TYR A 35 -3.98 11.88 17.14
N ALA A 36 -4.04 11.03 16.09
CA ALA A 36 -5.12 11.13 15.12
C ALA A 36 -6.48 10.84 15.76
N PRO A 37 -7.53 11.59 15.41
CA PRO A 37 -8.88 11.28 15.86
C PRO A 37 -9.24 9.83 15.54
N ARG A 38 -9.86 9.13 16.48
CA ARG A 38 -10.34 7.77 16.25
C ARG A 38 -11.54 7.81 15.31
N PRO A 39 -11.66 6.83 14.39
CA PRO A 39 -12.87 6.69 13.59
C PRO A 39 -14.10 6.57 14.46
N PRO A 40 -15.25 7.12 14.02
CA PRO A 40 -16.53 6.96 14.73
C PRO A 40 -16.84 5.47 14.98
N ALA A 41 -17.56 5.18 16.07
CA ALA A 41 -18.08 3.84 16.31
C ALA A 41 -18.94 3.39 15.13
N GLY A 42 -18.82 2.11 14.73
CA GLY A 42 -19.55 1.58 13.59
C GLY A 42 -18.90 1.86 12.21
N SER A 43 -17.75 2.52 12.18
CA SER A 43 -16.99 2.70 10.94
C SER A 43 -16.54 1.36 10.33
N ALA A 44 -16.37 1.36 9.02
CA ALA A 44 -15.68 0.32 8.26
C ALA A 44 -14.61 0.97 7.36
N PHE A 45 -13.66 0.16 6.91
CA PHE A 45 -12.50 0.63 6.15
C PHE A 45 -12.51 -0.02 4.77
N VAL A 46 -12.56 0.80 3.72
CA VAL A 46 -12.70 0.32 2.35
C VAL A 46 -11.62 0.92 1.48
N ARG A 47 -10.94 0.09 0.72
CA ARG A 47 -10.09 0.55 -0.38
C ARG A 47 -10.53 -0.07 -1.70
N VAL A 48 -10.11 0.55 -2.79
CA VAL A 48 -10.36 0.09 -4.15
C VAL A 48 -9.06 -0.30 -4.79
N LEU A 49 -9.06 -1.44 -5.47
CA LEU A 49 -7.90 -2.00 -6.16
C LEU A 49 -8.18 -2.08 -7.66
N ASN A 50 -7.21 -1.63 -8.46
CA ASN A 50 -7.21 -1.74 -9.91
C ASN A 50 -6.17 -2.76 -10.37
N PRO A 51 -6.57 -3.97 -10.79
CA PRO A 51 -5.65 -4.97 -11.33
C PRO A 51 -5.21 -4.67 -12.76
N GLY A 52 -5.88 -3.73 -13.44
CA GLY A 52 -5.63 -3.37 -14.84
C GLY A 52 -4.37 -2.54 -15.07
N SER A 53 -4.06 -2.29 -16.33
CA SER A 53 -2.87 -1.52 -16.76
C SER A 53 -3.15 -0.02 -16.91
N ALA A 54 -4.40 0.40 -17.08
CA ALA A 54 -4.76 1.80 -17.18
C ALA A 54 -4.90 2.45 -15.79
N ALA A 55 -4.43 3.68 -15.65
CA ALA A 55 -4.66 4.46 -14.43
C ALA A 55 -6.12 4.94 -14.38
N LEU A 56 -6.73 4.85 -13.20
CA LEU A 56 -8.10 5.26 -12.92
C LEU A 56 -8.14 6.20 -11.72
N LYS A 57 -9.00 7.19 -11.78
CA LYS A 57 -9.32 8.06 -10.65
C LYS A 57 -10.49 7.46 -9.88
N VAL A 58 -10.34 7.34 -8.58
CA VAL A 58 -11.31 6.68 -7.69
C VAL A 58 -11.56 7.52 -6.46
N ALA A 59 -12.83 7.68 -6.09
CA ALA A 59 -13.24 8.29 -4.82
C ALA A 59 -14.22 7.36 -4.09
N VAL A 60 -14.01 7.16 -2.79
CA VAL A 60 -14.83 6.33 -1.92
C VAL A 60 -15.52 7.21 -0.89
N GLY A 61 -16.84 7.13 -0.81
CA GLY A 61 -17.63 7.99 0.09
C GLY A 61 -17.38 9.46 -0.21
N ASN A 62 -17.08 10.22 0.83
CA ASN A 62 -16.73 11.63 0.78
C ASN A 62 -15.19 11.84 0.75
N GLY A 63 -14.42 10.75 0.63
CA GLY A 63 -12.95 10.83 0.58
C GLY A 63 -12.43 11.51 -0.68
N ALA A 64 -11.19 11.97 -0.62
CA ALA A 64 -10.51 12.57 -1.75
C ALA A 64 -10.33 11.57 -2.91
N GLU A 65 -10.35 12.09 -4.13
CA GLU A 65 -10.06 11.31 -5.32
C GLU A 65 -8.60 10.88 -5.33
N GLN A 66 -8.35 9.59 -5.58
CA GLN A 66 -7.02 8.99 -5.64
C GLN A 66 -6.82 8.35 -7.01
N SER A 67 -5.61 8.45 -7.56
CA SER A 67 -5.25 7.78 -8.82
C SER A 67 -4.62 6.42 -8.52
N ILE A 68 -5.20 5.36 -9.09
CA ILE A 68 -4.72 3.98 -8.96
C ILE A 68 -4.45 3.36 -10.33
N GLY A 69 -3.35 2.61 -10.44
CA GLY A 69 -2.90 2.02 -11.69
C GLY A 69 -1.59 1.22 -11.51
N PRO A 70 -0.77 1.10 -12.55
CA PRO A 70 0.44 0.27 -12.48
C PRO A 70 1.44 0.65 -11.37
N ALA A 71 1.55 1.92 -11.00
CA ALA A 71 2.47 2.36 -9.95
C ALA A 71 1.88 2.22 -8.54
N THR A 72 0.57 2.44 -8.40
CA THR A 72 -0.16 2.39 -7.13
C THR A 72 -1.45 1.63 -7.35
N ARG A 73 -1.49 0.35 -6.97
CA ARG A 73 -2.59 -0.57 -7.30
C ARG A 73 -3.87 -0.28 -6.54
N ALA A 74 -3.77 0.19 -5.32
CA ALA A 74 -4.92 0.39 -4.45
C ALA A 74 -4.94 1.79 -3.85
N THR A 75 -6.14 2.30 -3.57
CA THR A 75 -6.32 3.50 -2.75
C THR A 75 -5.85 3.24 -1.31
N ARG A 76 -5.74 4.30 -0.52
CA ARG A 76 -5.77 4.17 0.93
C ARG A 76 -7.14 3.64 1.36
N TYR A 77 -7.23 3.11 2.58
CA TYR A 77 -8.52 2.77 3.15
C TYR A 77 -9.29 4.05 3.50
N ALA A 78 -10.41 4.26 2.83
CA ALA A 78 -11.39 5.27 3.20
C ALA A 78 -12.23 4.79 4.38
N ILE A 79 -12.64 5.72 5.23
CA ILE A 79 -13.52 5.44 6.37
C ILE A 79 -14.96 5.66 5.90
N VAL A 80 -15.79 4.63 6.02
CA VAL A 80 -17.22 4.66 5.67
C VAL A 80 -18.06 4.18 6.84
N GLU A 81 -19.36 4.45 6.83
CA GLU A 81 -20.27 3.89 7.83
C GLU A 81 -20.58 2.42 7.52
N GLY A 82 -20.27 1.53 8.45
CA GLY A 82 -20.52 0.10 8.31
C GLY A 82 -22.00 -0.22 8.25
N GLY A 83 -22.37 -1.21 7.44
CA GLY A 83 -23.75 -1.64 7.24
C GLY A 83 -24.59 -0.71 6.34
N LYS A 84 -24.08 0.48 6.00
CA LYS A 84 -24.75 1.41 5.09
C LYS A 84 -24.10 1.43 3.70
N PRO A 85 -24.89 1.72 2.64
CA PRO A 85 -24.33 1.92 1.32
C PRO A 85 -23.53 3.23 1.28
N PHE A 86 -22.42 3.23 0.56
CA PHE A 86 -21.60 4.41 0.30
C PHE A 86 -21.39 4.62 -1.20
N THR A 87 -21.15 5.85 -1.59
CA THR A 87 -20.88 6.17 -2.99
C THR A 87 -19.47 5.73 -3.37
N LEU A 88 -19.32 5.02 -4.48
CA LEU A 88 -18.06 4.77 -5.14
C LEU A 88 -18.10 5.45 -6.51
N ARG A 89 -17.11 6.29 -6.81
CA ARG A 89 -16.93 6.91 -8.13
C ARG A 89 -15.65 6.39 -8.77
N VAL A 90 -15.74 5.99 -10.03
CA VAL A 90 -14.59 5.57 -10.84
C VAL A 90 -14.59 6.40 -12.12
N ALA A 91 -13.52 7.12 -12.39
CA ALA A 91 -13.40 8.09 -13.48
C ALA A 91 -14.60 9.08 -13.53
N GLY A 92 -14.99 9.60 -12.36
CA GLY A 92 -16.11 10.51 -12.19
C GLY A 92 -17.50 9.86 -12.24
N THR A 93 -17.61 8.60 -12.69
CA THR A 93 -18.90 7.90 -12.84
C THR A 93 -19.26 7.15 -11.55
N PRO A 94 -20.47 7.35 -11.00
CA PRO A 94 -20.96 6.54 -9.89
C PRO A 94 -21.01 5.05 -10.25
N ARG A 95 -20.58 4.21 -9.34
CA ARG A 95 -20.67 2.74 -9.40
C ARG A 95 -21.72 2.25 -8.40
N SER A 96 -21.91 0.92 -8.38
CA SER A 96 -22.75 0.27 -7.37
C SER A 96 -22.40 0.76 -5.97
N GLN A 97 -23.40 0.85 -5.10
CA GLN A 97 -23.22 1.25 -3.71
C GLN A 97 -23.01 -0.02 -2.85
N PRO A 98 -21.74 -0.45 -2.65
CA PRO A 98 -21.49 -1.63 -1.85
C PRO A 98 -21.78 -1.35 -0.37
N LYS A 99 -22.05 -2.42 0.38
CA LYS A 99 -22.16 -2.38 1.84
C LYS A 99 -21.03 -3.21 2.43
N VAL A 100 -20.44 -2.74 3.51
CA VAL A 100 -19.39 -3.44 4.25
C VAL A 100 -19.75 -3.52 5.72
N VAL A 101 -19.27 -4.57 6.38
CA VAL A 101 -19.58 -4.81 7.80
C VAL A 101 -18.86 -3.79 8.67
N ALA A 102 -19.51 -3.28 9.69
CA ALA A 102 -18.90 -2.40 10.69
C ALA A 102 -17.65 -3.07 11.31
N GLY A 103 -16.59 -2.29 11.53
CA GLY A 103 -15.32 -2.75 12.06
C GLY A 103 -14.44 -3.53 11.06
N SER A 104 -14.94 -3.79 9.84
CA SER A 104 -14.18 -4.57 8.85
C SER A 104 -13.24 -3.70 8.01
N PHE A 105 -12.17 -4.34 7.53
CA PHE A 105 -11.36 -3.86 6.41
C PHE A 105 -11.72 -4.65 5.16
N SER A 106 -11.89 -3.96 4.04
CA SER A 106 -12.31 -4.59 2.77
C SER A 106 -11.60 -3.96 1.58
N THR A 107 -11.18 -4.81 0.65
CA THR A 107 -10.65 -4.40 -0.66
C THR A 107 -11.68 -4.70 -1.74
N LEU A 108 -12.14 -3.67 -2.44
CA LEU A 108 -13.04 -3.78 -3.60
C LEU A 108 -12.19 -3.82 -4.87
N VAL A 109 -12.27 -4.91 -5.60
CA VAL A 109 -11.49 -5.11 -6.82
C VAL A 109 -12.31 -4.65 -8.03
N LEU A 110 -11.75 -3.72 -8.81
CA LEU A 110 -12.33 -3.30 -10.07
C LEU A 110 -12.16 -4.40 -11.13
N ASP A 111 -13.13 -4.55 -11.99
CA ASP A 111 -12.99 -5.28 -13.25
C ASP A 111 -13.02 -4.26 -14.40
N PRO A 112 -11.86 -3.81 -14.91
CA PRO A 112 -11.83 -2.83 -15.99
C PRO A 112 -12.44 -3.32 -17.30
N ALA A 113 -12.45 -4.65 -17.52
CA ALA A 113 -13.04 -5.26 -18.71
C ALA A 113 -14.56 -5.38 -18.62
N ALA A 114 -15.11 -5.36 -17.40
CA ALA A 114 -16.54 -5.50 -17.16
C ALA A 114 -17.03 -4.48 -16.11
N PRO A 115 -17.01 -3.19 -16.45
CA PRO A 115 -17.30 -2.11 -15.50
C PRO A 115 -18.69 -2.14 -14.88
N SER A 116 -19.64 -2.81 -15.48
CA SER A 116 -21.02 -2.98 -14.97
C SER A 116 -21.19 -4.17 -14.03
N LYS A 117 -20.20 -5.07 -13.95
CA LYS A 117 -20.28 -6.22 -13.03
C LYS A 117 -20.17 -5.77 -11.57
N PRO A 118 -20.77 -6.53 -10.64
CA PRO A 118 -20.56 -6.35 -9.22
C PRO A 118 -19.06 -6.40 -8.88
N LEU A 119 -18.63 -5.56 -7.95
CA LEU A 119 -17.25 -5.55 -7.46
C LEU A 119 -16.99 -6.83 -6.66
N LEU A 120 -15.82 -7.42 -6.87
CA LEU A 120 -15.32 -8.46 -5.99
C LEU A 120 -14.87 -7.80 -4.68
N ALA A 121 -15.54 -8.14 -3.59
CA ALA A 121 -15.19 -7.67 -2.26
C ALA A 121 -14.35 -8.73 -1.53
N LEU A 122 -13.15 -8.35 -1.11
CA LEU A 122 -12.24 -9.18 -0.35
C LEU A 122 -12.16 -8.66 1.08
N ALA A 123 -12.41 -9.53 2.05
CA ALA A 123 -12.22 -9.20 3.45
C ALA A 123 -10.71 -9.18 3.77
N ASP A 124 -10.24 -8.10 4.37
CA ASP A 124 -8.84 -7.92 4.76
C ASP A 124 -8.60 -8.22 6.26
N GLY A 125 -9.49 -8.99 6.87
CA GLY A 125 -9.36 -9.47 8.24
C GLY A 125 -8.39 -10.65 8.36
N GLY A 126 -8.20 -11.14 9.61
CA GLY A 126 -7.44 -12.36 9.90
C GLY A 126 -5.91 -12.21 9.79
N GLY A 127 -5.42 -10.98 9.87
CA GLY A 127 -3.99 -10.71 9.96
C GLY A 127 -3.39 -10.98 11.34
N THR A 128 -2.13 -10.58 11.55
CA THR A 128 -1.48 -10.72 12.85
C THR A 128 -1.99 -9.69 13.84
N SER A 129 -2.24 -10.11 15.07
CA SER A 129 -2.46 -9.23 16.22
C SER A 129 -1.16 -8.89 16.97
N ASP A 130 -0.02 -9.44 16.54
CA ASP A 130 1.28 -9.21 17.15
C ASP A 130 1.82 -7.83 16.75
N ALA A 131 1.77 -6.89 17.68
CA ALA A 131 2.22 -5.51 17.47
C ALA A 131 3.74 -5.38 17.19
N LEU A 132 4.52 -6.43 17.44
CA LEU A 132 5.96 -6.47 17.16
C LEU A 132 6.27 -6.94 15.73
N LYS A 133 5.28 -7.35 14.97
CA LYS A 133 5.42 -7.81 13.59
C LYS A 133 4.85 -6.81 12.60
N ALA A 134 5.37 -6.87 11.39
CA ALA A 134 4.69 -6.34 10.22
C ALA A 134 3.77 -7.41 9.63
N GLU A 135 2.71 -7.00 8.94
CA GLU A 135 1.85 -7.90 8.19
C GLU A 135 2.17 -7.81 6.70
N ILE A 136 2.29 -8.94 6.05
CA ILE A 136 2.19 -9.03 4.59
C ILE A 136 0.88 -9.72 4.21
N ARG A 137 0.19 -9.14 3.22
CA ARG A 137 -1.05 -9.70 2.66
C ARG A 137 -0.88 -9.90 1.17
N PHE A 138 -1.11 -11.12 0.70
CA PHE A 138 -0.95 -11.49 -0.70
C PHE A 138 -2.32 -11.73 -1.34
N TYR A 139 -2.56 -11.07 -2.47
CA TYR A 139 -3.78 -11.16 -3.28
C TYR A 139 -3.49 -11.86 -4.58
N ASN A 140 -4.26 -12.89 -4.92
CA ASN A 140 -4.19 -13.54 -6.22
C ASN A 140 -5.31 -13.03 -7.13
N LEU A 141 -4.96 -12.08 -8.00
CA LEU A 141 -5.86 -11.43 -8.97
C LEU A 141 -5.41 -11.66 -10.40
N ALA A 142 -4.44 -12.56 -10.64
CA ALA A 142 -4.00 -12.90 -11.98
C ALA A 142 -5.03 -13.76 -12.71
N SER A 143 -5.31 -13.43 -13.97
CA SER A 143 -6.23 -14.21 -14.78
C SER A 143 -5.64 -15.59 -15.10
N GLY A 144 -6.49 -16.62 -15.07
CA GLY A 144 -6.07 -18.00 -15.33
C GLY A 144 -5.14 -18.59 -14.27
N CYS A 145 -5.09 -18.00 -13.07
CA CYS A 145 -4.27 -18.42 -11.95
C CYS A 145 -5.13 -19.01 -10.83
N PRO A 146 -5.48 -20.30 -10.85
CA PRO A 146 -6.36 -20.89 -9.84
C PRO A 146 -5.75 -20.86 -8.44
N GLN A 147 -4.42 -20.95 -8.34
CA GLN A 147 -3.68 -20.91 -7.08
C GLN A 147 -2.39 -20.10 -7.25
N GLY A 148 -2.37 -18.90 -6.68
CA GLY A 148 -1.21 -18.04 -6.64
C GLY A 148 -0.25 -18.46 -5.53
N ARG A 149 1.05 -18.54 -5.85
CA ARG A 149 2.12 -18.82 -4.90
C ARG A 149 2.97 -17.58 -4.70
N LEU A 150 3.36 -17.30 -3.46
CA LEU A 150 4.36 -16.29 -3.13
C LEU A 150 5.55 -16.95 -2.44
N ALA A 151 6.74 -16.62 -2.88
CA ALA A 151 7.99 -17.15 -2.30
C ALA A 151 9.09 -16.08 -2.27
N MET A 152 10.11 -16.33 -1.50
CA MET A 152 11.37 -15.57 -1.60
C MET A 152 12.04 -15.88 -2.95
N ALA A 153 12.61 -14.85 -3.57
CA ALA A 153 13.34 -15.01 -4.83
C ALA A 153 14.52 -16.00 -4.69
N ASN A 154 15.06 -16.44 -5.83
CA ASN A 154 16.19 -17.37 -5.89
C ASN A 154 15.90 -18.72 -5.22
N LYS A 155 14.70 -19.28 -5.47
CA LYS A 155 14.26 -20.58 -4.91
C LYS A 155 14.23 -20.60 -3.38
N GLY A 156 14.03 -19.45 -2.75
CA GLY A 156 13.95 -19.33 -1.30
C GLY A 156 12.63 -19.86 -0.72
N ALA A 157 12.45 -19.65 0.59
CA ALA A 157 11.30 -20.14 1.34
C ALA A 157 9.95 -19.70 0.75
N VAL A 158 8.98 -20.61 0.77
CA VAL A 158 7.61 -20.33 0.36
C VAL A 158 6.91 -19.56 1.48
N VAL A 159 6.32 -18.43 1.14
CA VAL A 159 5.58 -17.57 2.08
C VAL A 159 4.11 -17.95 2.09
N PHE A 160 3.49 -18.06 0.90
CA PHE A 160 2.13 -18.57 0.70
C PHE A 160 2.18 -19.64 -0.38
N PRO A 161 1.89 -20.91 -0.06
CA PRO A 161 2.00 -22.00 -1.03
C PRO A 161 0.90 -21.98 -2.08
N ALA A 162 -0.31 -21.56 -1.71
CA ALA A 162 -1.47 -21.54 -2.58
C ALA A 162 -2.50 -20.52 -2.05
N VAL A 163 -2.80 -19.51 -2.84
CA VAL A 163 -3.89 -18.56 -2.59
C VAL A 163 -4.84 -18.65 -3.77
N ALA A 164 -6.11 -18.95 -3.51
CA ALA A 164 -7.12 -19.16 -4.54
C ALA A 164 -7.32 -17.89 -5.40
N ALA A 165 -7.75 -18.07 -6.65
CA ALA A 165 -8.11 -16.95 -7.51
C ALA A 165 -9.16 -16.06 -6.86
N GLY A 166 -8.99 -14.75 -6.97
CA GLY A 166 -9.91 -13.77 -6.37
C GLY A 166 -9.94 -13.80 -4.83
N SER A 167 -8.87 -14.21 -4.19
CA SER A 167 -8.77 -14.23 -2.72
C SER A 167 -7.46 -13.64 -2.22
N SER A 168 -7.35 -13.51 -0.90
CA SER A 168 -6.13 -13.07 -0.23
C SER A 168 -5.80 -13.92 0.98
N SER A 169 -4.52 -13.92 1.37
CA SER A 169 -4.03 -14.47 2.63
C SER A 169 -3.08 -13.50 3.29
N ALA A 170 -3.09 -13.47 4.62
CA ALA A 170 -2.23 -12.60 5.42
C ALA A 170 -1.32 -13.39 6.36
N ARG A 171 -0.18 -12.80 6.69
CA ARG A 171 0.81 -13.38 7.58
C ARG A 171 1.62 -12.30 8.28
N GLY A 172 1.80 -12.45 9.60
CA GLY A 172 2.76 -11.67 10.37
C GLY A 172 4.20 -12.11 10.06
N ILE A 173 5.08 -11.14 9.84
CA ILE A 173 6.51 -11.36 9.61
C ILE A 173 7.35 -10.45 10.52
N ASN A 174 8.52 -10.92 10.91
CA ASN A 174 9.52 -10.02 11.46
C ASN A 174 10.05 -9.12 10.32
N PRO A 175 10.36 -7.84 10.60
CA PRO A 175 11.00 -6.98 9.62
C PRO A 175 12.26 -7.62 9.05
N VAL A 176 12.30 -7.81 7.74
CA VAL A 176 13.39 -8.49 7.03
C VAL A 176 13.60 -7.87 5.67
N LYS A 177 14.85 -7.79 5.23
CA LYS A 177 15.18 -7.45 3.83
C LYS A 177 15.04 -8.72 2.99
N ALA A 178 14.09 -8.72 2.06
CA ALA A 178 13.83 -9.84 1.17
C ALA A 178 13.39 -9.36 -0.21
N ARG A 179 13.55 -10.22 -1.19
CA ARG A 179 12.94 -10.07 -2.52
C ARG A 179 11.95 -11.21 -2.70
N LEU A 180 10.77 -10.88 -3.18
CA LEU A 180 9.67 -11.81 -3.34
C LEU A 180 9.32 -11.98 -4.80
N VAL A 181 8.93 -13.19 -5.18
CA VAL A 181 8.37 -13.54 -6.48
C VAL A 181 7.03 -14.22 -6.28
N ALA A 182 6.12 -14.02 -7.22
CA ALA A 182 4.86 -14.72 -7.22
C ALA A 182 4.55 -15.31 -8.60
N GLY A 183 3.77 -16.37 -8.62
CA GLY A 183 3.43 -17.03 -9.87
C GLY A 183 2.32 -18.05 -9.72
N CYS A 184 2.01 -18.72 -10.83
CA CYS A 184 0.90 -19.65 -11.00
C CYS A 184 1.41 -20.99 -11.56
N GLY A 185 2.31 -21.62 -10.86
CA GLY A 185 2.79 -22.98 -11.19
C GLY A 185 4.00 -23.07 -12.12
N GLY A 186 4.09 -22.34 -13.23
CA GLY A 186 5.20 -22.48 -14.18
C GLY A 186 6.00 -21.21 -14.43
N LYS A 187 5.37 -20.07 -14.26
CA LYS A 187 5.98 -18.76 -14.50
C LYS A 187 5.96 -17.95 -13.21
N GLU A 188 7.06 -17.26 -12.97
CA GLU A 188 7.21 -16.34 -11.85
C GLU A 188 7.31 -14.89 -12.34
N SER A 189 6.86 -13.97 -11.54
CA SER A 189 6.98 -12.53 -11.77
C SER A 189 8.44 -12.08 -11.67
N ALA A 190 8.70 -10.85 -12.11
CA ALA A 190 9.91 -10.14 -11.67
C ALA A 190 9.95 -10.03 -10.14
N PRO A 191 11.15 -10.09 -9.52
CA PRO A 191 11.29 -9.98 -8.08
C PRO A 191 10.97 -8.58 -7.57
N VAL A 192 10.15 -8.50 -6.50
CA VAL A 192 9.82 -7.27 -5.77
C VAL A 192 10.56 -7.23 -4.44
N ALA A 193 11.28 -6.15 -4.17
CA ALA A 193 11.94 -5.95 -2.89
C ALA A 193 10.91 -5.53 -1.83
N LEU A 194 10.96 -6.15 -0.65
CA LEU A 194 10.26 -5.63 0.52
C LEU A 194 10.93 -4.33 0.98
N PRO A 195 10.16 -3.27 1.24
CA PRO A 195 10.72 -2.09 1.88
C PRO A 195 11.18 -2.41 3.32
N ALA A 196 11.82 -1.46 3.97
CA ALA A 196 12.17 -1.56 5.38
C ALA A 196 10.89 -1.44 6.24
N LEU A 197 10.13 -2.55 6.32
CA LEU A 197 8.92 -2.61 7.13
C LEU A 197 9.25 -2.44 8.61
N GLN A 198 8.34 -1.81 9.33
CA GLN A 198 8.39 -1.61 10.77
C GLN A 198 7.31 -2.46 11.45
N PRO A 199 7.43 -2.77 12.73
CA PRO A 199 6.35 -3.34 13.50
C PRO A 199 5.07 -2.52 13.34
N GLY A 200 3.94 -3.19 13.08
CA GLY A 200 2.65 -2.56 12.81
C GLY A 200 2.42 -2.12 11.36
N ASP A 201 3.40 -2.23 10.47
CA ASP A 201 3.19 -1.97 9.05
C ASP A 201 2.36 -3.08 8.40
N HIS A 202 1.43 -2.69 7.52
CA HIS A 202 0.67 -3.60 6.66
C HIS A 202 1.11 -3.41 5.21
N TYR A 203 1.68 -4.44 4.62
CA TYR A 203 2.18 -4.40 3.24
C TYR A 203 1.40 -5.36 2.36
N SER A 204 0.77 -4.82 1.33
CA SER A 204 -0.02 -5.59 0.37
C SER A 204 0.79 -5.96 -0.85
N LEU A 205 0.70 -7.21 -1.27
CA LEU A 205 1.33 -7.78 -2.45
C LEU A 205 0.24 -8.25 -3.41
N PHE A 206 0.20 -7.69 -4.61
CA PHE A 206 -0.83 -7.96 -5.61
C PHE A 206 -0.23 -8.74 -6.76
N LEU A 207 -0.66 -9.98 -6.94
CA LEU A 207 -0.40 -10.77 -8.13
C LEU A 207 -1.48 -10.47 -9.15
N THR A 208 -1.10 -9.85 -10.26
CA THR A 208 -1.97 -9.44 -11.38
C THR A 208 -1.42 -9.98 -12.70
N GLY A 209 -1.96 -9.52 -13.83
CA GLY A 209 -1.58 -10.05 -15.14
C GLY A 209 -2.25 -11.40 -15.42
N SER A 210 -1.51 -12.36 -15.96
CA SER A 210 -2.00 -13.69 -16.27
C SER A 210 -1.10 -14.80 -15.72
N ALA A 211 -1.56 -16.05 -15.76
CA ALA A 211 -0.76 -17.21 -15.37
C ALA A 211 0.54 -17.34 -16.18
N THR A 212 0.56 -16.89 -17.44
CA THR A 212 1.72 -16.93 -18.34
C THR A 212 2.59 -15.67 -18.28
N ALA A 213 2.05 -14.57 -17.79
CA ALA A 213 2.72 -13.29 -17.60
C ALA A 213 2.34 -12.65 -16.25
N PRO A 214 2.77 -13.28 -15.14
CA PRO A 214 2.42 -12.80 -13.80
C PRO A 214 3.17 -11.52 -13.47
N ILE A 215 2.47 -10.57 -12.82
CA ILE A 215 3.01 -9.30 -12.36
C ILE A 215 2.79 -9.21 -10.86
N LEU A 216 3.88 -9.12 -10.09
CA LEU A 216 3.82 -8.87 -8.65
C LEU A 216 4.11 -7.40 -8.36
N GLN A 217 3.28 -6.77 -7.55
CA GLN A 217 3.52 -5.41 -7.06
C GLN A 217 3.23 -5.33 -5.58
N GLY A 218 4.02 -4.52 -4.88
CA GLY A 218 3.88 -4.30 -3.46
C GLY A 218 3.52 -2.85 -3.15
N GLN A 219 2.71 -2.65 -2.11
CA GLN A 219 2.27 -1.34 -1.65
C GLN A 219 2.08 -1.34 -0.14
N LEU A 220 2.59 -0.30 0.53
CA LEU A 220 2.27 -0.07 1.94
C LEU A 220 0.80 0.35 2.06
N SER A 221 0.06 -0.30 2.94
CA SER A 221 -1.34 0.02 3.20
C SER A 221 -1.42 1.19 4.18
N GLY A 222 -2.34 2.10 3.94
CA GLY A 222 -2.60 3.23 4.82
C GLY A 222 -4.09 3.52 4.88
N THR A 223 -4.53 4.19 5.95
CA THR A 223 -5.91 4.65 6.14
C THR A 223 -5.97 6.17 5.97
N ASP A 224 -7.05 6.67 5.41
CA ASP A 224 -7.28 8.11 5.33
C ASP A 224 -7.45 8.70 6.73
N ALA A 225 -7.07 9.96 6.88
CA ALA A 225 -7.30 10.65 8.15
C ALA A 225 -8.79 10.89 8.38
N VAL A 226 -9.22 10.80 9.63
CA VAL A 226 -10.59 11.15 10.03
C VAL A 226 -10.80 12.64 9.84
N GLY A 227 -11.90 13.04 9.17
CA GLY A 227 -12.31 14.45 9.11
C GLY A 227 -11.60 15.31 8.06
N ARG A 228 -11.03 14.71 7.02
CA ARG A 228 -10.56 15.47 5.83
C ARG A 228 -11.43 15.21 4.63
#